data_91f214373392ede731abce439656780b
#
_entry.id   91f214373392ede731abce439656780b
#
_cell.length_a   1.000
_cell.length_b   1.000
_cell.length_c   1.000
_cell.angle_alpha   90.00
_cell.angle_beta   90.00
_cell.angle_gamma   90.00
#
_symmetry.space_group_name_H-M   'P 1'
#
loop_
_entity.id
_entity.type
_entity.pdbx_description
1 polymer ?
#
loop_
_entity_poly.entity_id
_entity_poly.type
_entity_poly.pdbx_seq_one_letter_code
_entity_poly.pdbx_strand_id
1 'polypeptide(L)'
;EVWGSAPGKIQSDGSGVFILGKKLGNIVVGIQPTFGYEGDPMRLLFEKGFAPTHAFSTFYRWMRNGFKVDAFLHFGMHGALEFMPGKKVGSSSKCWPDRLIGDIPNIYLYAANNPSEASLAKRRTNAVVISHLTPPLAKAGLYKGLIELKESVIQYRELADDDGNKKKLENLIIDQAKLVNFKDFDTIENLWLKIIESEDALIPDGLHIVGRELSEEKLKEYDGYLRESHNHQEVGKLLEKLKKQTEVEGIILSLIHISEPTRRLV
;
A
#
# COMPACT_ATOMS: atom_id res chain seq x y z
N GLU A 1 -2.39 -0.81 33.33
CA GLU A 1 -3.53 0.06 33.71
C GLU A 1 -4.48 0.30 32.53
N VAL A 2 -4.01 0.66 31.33
CA VAL A 2 -4.87 0.97 30.16
C VAL A 2 -5.68 -0.24 29.70
N TRP A 3 -5.06 -1.41 29.67
CA TRP A 3 -5.66 -2.65 29.12
C TRP A 3 -6.05 -3.69 30.19
N GLY A 4 -6.02 -3.30 31.47
CA GLY A 4 -6.25 -4.22 32.59
C GLY A 4 -5.08 -5.18 32.83
N SER A 5 -5.35 -6.26 33.56
CA SER A 5 -4.34 -7.28 33.88
C SER A 5 -4.01 -8.14 32.64
N ALA A 6 -2.73 -8.57 32.57
CA ALA A 6 -2.31 -9.50 31.52
C ALA A 6 -3.01 -10.88 31.70
N PRO A 7 -3.26 -11.59 30.61
CA PRO A 7 -2.89 -11.35 29.21
C PRO A 7 -3.85 -10.42 28.45
N GLY A 8 -4.86 -9.87 29.08
CA GLY A 8 -5.89 -9.06 28.47
C GLY A 8 -6.92 -9.88 27.68
N LYS A 9 -7.77 -9.17 26.91
CA LYS A 9 -8.86 -9.80 26.13
C LYS A 9 -8.56 -9.92 24.63
N ILE A 10 -7.55 -9.21 24.14
CA ILE A 10 -7.22 -9.13 22.72
C ILE A 10 -6.28 -10.27 22.36
N GLN A 11 -6.67 -11.10 21.40
CA GLN A 11 -5.90 -12.27 20.93
C GLN A 11 -5.44 -13.17 22.11
N SER A 12 -6.35 -13.44 23.03
CA SER A 12 -6.08 -14.18 24.26
C SER A 12 -7.29 -15.05 24.64
N ASP A 13 -7.01 -16.18 25.26
CA ASP A 13 -8.00 -17.06 25.91
C ASP A 13 -8.10 -16.84 27.43
N GLY A 14 -7.40 -15.83 27.94
CA GLY A 14 -7.31 -15.55 29.38
C GLY A 14 -6.12 -16.23 30.07
N SER A 15 -5.52 -17.25 29.47
CA SER A 15 -4.31 -17.92 30.00
C SER A 15 -3.03 -17.44 29.34
N GLY A 16 -3.11 -17.01 28.06
CA GLY A 16 -1.99 -16.54 27.26
C GLY A 16 -2.43 -15.69 26.09
N VAL A 17 -1.45 -15.20 25.32
CA VAL A 17 -1.64 -14.43 24.09
C VAL A 17 -1.33 -15.32 22.90
N PHE A 18 -2.18 -15.31 21.90
CA PHE A 18 -1.95 -16.03 20.64
C PHE A 18 -1.03 -15.25 19.74
N ILE A 19 0.04 -15.90 19.28
CA ILE A 19 0.92 -15.40 18.21
C ILE A 19 0.40 -15.98 16.91
N LEU A 20 -0.28 -15.16 16.11
CA LEU A 20 -0.81 -15.58 14.82
C LEU A 20 0.29 -15.60 13.78
N GLY A 21 0.63 -16.79 13.30
CA GLY A 21 1.68 -16.95 12.31
C GLY A 21 2.10 -18.40 12.07
N LYS A 22 3.05 -18.55 11.16
CA LYS A 22 3.63 -19.84 10.81
C LYS A 22 5.15 -19.83 10.92
N LYS A 23 5.69 -20.80 11.64
CA LYS A 23 7.13 -21.04 11.71
C LYS A 23 7.57 -21.89 10.51
N LEU A 24 8.59 -21.44 9.79
CA LEU A 24 9.18 -22.07 8.62
C LEU A 24 10.71 -22.16 8.84
N GLY A 25 11.16 -23.18 9.56
CA GLY A 25 12.57 -23.29 9.96
C GLY A 25 13.01 -22.11 10.83
N ASN A 26 13.94 -21.32 10.33
CA ASN A 26 14.47 -20.11 10.99
C ASN A 26 13.67 -18.83 10.68
N ILE A 27 12.57 -18.95 9.95
CA ILE A 27 11.70 -17.83 9.61
C ILE A 27 10.35 -18.00 10.30
N VAL A 28 9.80 -16.90 10.80
CA VAL A 28 8.40 -16.80 11.23
C VAL A 28 7.70 -15.77 10.37
N VAL A 29 6.60 -16.19 9.72
CA VAL A 29 5.68 -15.27 9.05
C VAL A 29 4.51 -15.07 10.01
N GLY A 30 4.40 -13.87 10.57
CA GLY A 30 3.39 -13.53 11.57
C GLY A 30 2.51 -12.37 11.13
N ILE A 31 1.30 -12.33 11.71
CA ILE A 31 0.40 -11.18 11.57
C ILE A 31 0.62 -10.28 12.78
N GLN A 32 1.00 -9.02 12.53
CA GLN A 32 1.15 -8.03 13.60
C GLN A 32 -0.19 -7.85 14.31
N PRO A 33 -0.24 -7.97 15.65
CA PRO A 33 -1.48 -7.78 16.41
C PRO A 33 -2.02 -6.37 16.30
N THR A 34 -3.32 -6.21 16.53
CA THR A 34 -3.93 -4.89 16.64
C THR A 34 -3.31 -4.09 17.80
N PHE A 35 -3.07 -2.82 17.57
CA PHE A 35 -2.60 -1.91 18.61
C PHE A 35 -3.74 -1.36 19.49
N GLY A 36 -5.01 -1.73 19.20
CA GLY A 36 -6.16 -1.45 20.05
C GLY A 36 -6.68 -0.01 19.97
N TYR A 37 -6.34 0.71 18.93
CA TYR A 37 -6.85 2.05 18.65
C TYR A 37 -7.76 2.01 17.42
N GLU A 38 -8.97 2.55 17.56
CA GLU A 38 -9.93 2.71 16.48
C GLU A 38 -9.96 4.19 16.09
N GLY A 39 -9.46 4.51 14.91
CA GLY A 39 -9.39 5.86 14.37
C GLY A 39 -8.11 6.15 13.62
N ASP A 40 -7.83 7.43 13.39
CA ASP A 40 -6.63 7.86 12.68
C ASP A 40 -5.36 7.53 13.50
N PRO A 41 -4.49 6.62 13.03
CA PRO A 41 -3.26 6.24 13.73
C PRO A 41 -2.33 7.42 14.00
N MET A 42 -2.37 8.48 13.20
CA MET A 42 -1.57 9.68 13.41
C MET A 42 -1.86 10.36 14.75
N ARG A 43 -3.06 10.21 15.30
CA ARG A 43 -3.42 10.74 16.61
C ARG A 43 -2.63 10.10 17.74
N LEU A 44 -2.23 8.83 17.60
CA LEU A 44 -1.43 8.14 18.62
C LEU A 44 -0.08 8.81 18.87
N LEU A 45 0.47 9.53 17.90
CA LEU A 45 1.70 10.31 18.08
C LEU A 45 1.57 11.39 19.15
N PHE A 46 0.35 11.85 19.41
CA PHE A 46 0.02 12.95 20.33
C PHE A 46 -0.68 12.48 21.58
N GLU A 47 -1.10 11.20 21.63
CA GLU A 47 -1.85 10.65 22.74
C GLU A 47 -0.97 10.43 23.96
N LYS A 48 -1.41 11.01 25.09
CA LYS A 48 -0.74 10.83 26.38
C LYS A 48 -1.46 9.72 27.16
N GLY A 49 -0.70 8.74 27.63
CA GLY A 49 -1.27 7.66 28.43
C GLY A 49 -1.69 6.42 27.64
N PHE A 50 -1.61 6.45 26.30
CA PHE A 50 -1.78 5.25 25.51
C PHE A 50 -0.57 4.31 25.66
N ALA A 51 -0.84 3.01 25.66
CA ALA A 51 0.17 1.95 25.67
C ALA A 51 -0.22 0.87 24.66
N PRO A 52 0.74 0.15 24.06
CA PRO A 52 0.44 -1.00 23.23
C PRO A 52 -0.37 -2.05 24.00
N THR A 53 -1.24 -2.78 23.31
CA THR A 53 -1.97 -3.88 23.90
C THR A 53 -1.03 -4.96 24.44
N HIS A 54 -1.53 -5.81 25.33
CA HIS A 54 -0.76 -6.97 25.79
C HIS A 54 -0.36 -7.88 24.62
N ALA A 55 -1.28 -8.11 23.66
CA ALA A 55 -0.99 -8.89 22.47
C ALA A 55 0.14 -8.29 21.63
N PHE A 56 0.07 -6.98 21.35
CA PHE A 56 1.09 -6.27 20.58
C PHE A 56 2.47 -6.34 21.26
N SER A 57 2.52 -6.06 22.54
CA SER A 57 3.77 -6.10 23.33
C SER A 57 4.33 -7.51 23.43
N THR A 58 3.45 -8.52 23.63
CA THR A 58 3.86 -9.92 23.75
C THR A 58 4.39 -10.46 22.43
N PHE A 59 3.81 -10.06 21.30
CA PHE A 59 4.28 -10.43 19.97
C PHE A 59 5.76 -10.08 19.77
N TYR A 60 6.14 -8.82 19.99
CA TYR A 60 7.53 -8.39 19.84
C TYR A 60 8.45 -9.02 20.89
N ARG A 61 7.98 -9.14 22.12
CA ARG A 61 8.75 -9.80 23.17
C ARG A 61 9.01 -11.27 22.86
N TRP A 62 8.01 -11.97 22.33
CA TRP A 62 8.17 -13.36 21.93
C TRP A 62 9.13 -13.52 20.75
N MET A 63 9.04 -12.66 19.76
CA MET A 63 9.98 -12.67 18.63
C MET A 63 11.43 -12.50 19.10
N ARG A 64 11.67 -11.54 20.00
CA ARG A 64 13.00 -11.24 20.51
C ARG A 64 13.53 -12.32 21.45
N ASN A 65 12.74 -12.71 22.44
CA ASN A 65 13.20 -13.53 23.55
C ASN A 65 12.84 -15.02 23.41
N GLY A 66 11.72 -15.32 22.78
CA GLY A 66 11.23 -16.68 22.57
C GLY A 66 11.78 -17.30 21.29
N PHE A 67 11.51 -16.69 20.15
CA PHE A 67 12.00 -17.15 18.86
C PHE A 67 13.45 -16.71 18.59
N LYS A 68 13.88 -15.57 19.16
CA LYS A 68 15.22 -14.99 19.04
C LYS A 68 15.57 -14.63 17.61
N VAL A 69 14.74 -13.77 17.01
CA VAL A 69 14.96 -13.29 15.64
C VAL A 69 16.24 -12.46 15.55
N ASP A 70 16.95 -12.58 14.44
CA ASP A 70 18.11 -11.77 14.10
C ASP A 70 17.72 -10.44 13.43
N ALA A 71 16.53 -10.39 12.81
CA ALA A 71 15.99 -9.19 12.18
C ALA A 71 14.46 -9.26 12.11
N PHE A 72 13.81 -8.09 12.06
CA PHE A 72 12.40 -7.94 11.71
C PHE A 72 12.27 -7.43 10.28
N LEU A 73 11.39 -8.06 9.50
CA LEU A 73 10.90 -7.52 8.24
C LEU A 73 9.41 -7.21 8.37
N HIS A 74 9.07 -5.92 8.46
CA HIS A 74 7.70 -5.46 8.35
C HIS A 74 7.34 -5.37 6.87
N PHE A 75 6.33 -6.11 6.47
CA PHE A 75 5.91 -6.22 5.08
C PHE A 75 4.46 -5.79 4.95
N GLY A 76 4.18 -4.72 4.21
CA GLY A 76 2.82 -4.25 4.03
C GLY A 76 2.72 -2.84 3.47
N MET A 77 1.50 -2.34 3.41
CA MET A 77 1.22 -0.97 2.96
C MET A 77 1.45 0.04 4.09
N HIS A 78 1.15 -0.37 5.31
CA HIS A 78 1.30 0.41 6.54
C HIS A 78 1.92 -0.46 7.62
N GLY A 79 2.58 0.17 8.58
CA GLY A 79 2.97 -0.44 9.84
C GLY A 79 2.10 0.07 10.99
N ALA A 80 2.37 -0.41 12.19
CA ALA A 80 1.72 0.05 13.41
C ALA A 80 2.75 0.47 14.48
N LEU A 81 3.95 -0.08 14.42
CA LEU A 81 4.98 0.16 15.42
C LEU A 81 5.41 1.63 15.49
N GLU A 82 5.56 2.29 14.35
CA GLU A 82 5.95 3.70 14.24
C GLU A 82 4.94 4.67 14.83
N PHE A 83 3.67 4.26 14.97
CA PHE A 83 2.62 5.08 15.56
C PHE A 83 2.54 4.94 17.09
N MET A 84 3.24 3.96 17.68
CA MET A 84 3.24 3.79 19.13
C MET A 84 3.79 5.02 19.86
N PRO A 85 3.26 5.35 21.04
CA PRO A 85 3.61 6.56 21.77
C PRO A 85 5.11 6.71 22.04
N GLY A 86 5.58 7.96 21.96
CA GLY A 86 6.96 8.33 22.17
C GLY A 86 7.26 9.75 21.68
N LYS A 87 8.51 9.99 21.33
CA LYS A 87 8.89 11.24 20.67
C LYS A 87 8.22 11.34 19.31
N LYS A 88 7.72 12.52 18.95
CA LYS A 88 7.05 12.76 17.66
C LYS A 88 8.02 12.58 16.47
N VAL A 89 9.24 13.08 16.64
CA VAL A 89 10.29 12.99 15.63
C VAL A 89 11.55 12.41 16.30
N GLY A 90 11.93 11.21 15.91
CA GLY A 90 13.05 10.51 16.50
C GLY A 90 12.65 9.44 17.50
N SER A 91 13.62 8.81 18.13
CA SER A 91 13.47 7.71 19.07
C SER A 91 14.28 7.92 20.36
N SER A 92 13.96 7.18 21.38
CA SER A 92 14.74 7.03 22.62
C SER A 92 14.26 5.78 23.36
N SER A 93 15.05 5.28 24.29
CA SER A 93 14.74 4.13 25.14
C SER A 93 13.42 4.25 25.93
N LYS A 94 12.84 5.44 26.01
CA LYS A 94 11.53 5.69 26.65
C LYS A 94 10.36 5.56 25.67
N CYS A 95 10.62 5.54 24.36
CA CYS A 95 9.58 5.39 23.34
C CYS A 95 9.14 3.95 23.21
N TRP A 96 7.85 3.72 22.99
CA TRP A 96 7.35 2.36 22.80
C TRP A 96 7.95 1.65 21.59
N PRO A 97 8.12 2.27 20.42
CA PRO A 97 8.77 1.61 19.29
C PRO A 97 10.14 1.04 19.66
N ASP A 98 10.98 1.83 20.28
CA ASP A 98 12.32 1.43 20.68
C ASP A 98 12.32 0.29 21.72
N ARG A 99 11.43 0.38 22.72
CA ARG A 99 11.27 -0.67 23.75
C ARG A 99 10.78 -1.99 23.20
N LEU A 100 9.96 -1.96 22.14
CA LEU A 100 9.41 -3.16 21.50
C LEU A 100 10.43 -3.83 20.59
N ILE A 101 11.10 -3.08 19.74
CA ILE A 101 12.12 -3.58 18.81
C ILE A 101 13.41 -3.92 19.53
N GLY A 102 13.87 -3.08 20.47
CA GLY A 102 15.19 -3.20 21.09
C GLY A 102 16.31 -3.02 20.07
N ASP A 103 17.33 -3.86 20.19
CA ASP A 103 18.53 -3.79 19.36
C ASP A 103 18.42 -4.64 18.07
N ILE A 104 17.25 -5.18 17.77
CA ILE A 104 17.07 -6.03 16.60
C ILE A 104 16.97 -5.16 15.34
N PRO A 105 17.73 -5.48 14.27
CA PRO A 105 17.60 -4.83 12.96
C PRO A 105 16.16 -4.82 12.49
N ASN A 106 15.70 -3.64 12.09
CA ASN A 106 14.32 -3.39 11.73
C ASN A 106 14.23 -2.94 10.28
N ILE A 107 13.59 -3.72 9.44
CA ILE A 107 13.44 -3.50 8.01
C ILE A 107 11.96 -3.31 7.69
N TYR A 108 11.65 -2.25 6.96
CA TYR A 108 10.31 -1.95 6.50
C TYR A 108 10.24 -2.02 4.98
N LEU A 109 9.45 -2.95 4.47
CA LEU A 109 9.11 -3.03 3.04
C LEU A 109 7.71 -2.48 2.84
N TYR A 110 7.64 -1.22 2.43
CA TYR A 110 6.40 -0.50 2.22
C TYR A 110 6.03 -0.36 0.75
N ALA A 111 4.73 -0.20 0.50
CA ALA A 111 4.27 0.35 -0.77
C ALA A 111 4.76 1.79 -0.95
N ALA A 112 5.22 2.12 -2.17
CA ALA A 112 5.93 3.36 -2.48
C ALA A 112 5.10 4.65 -2.33
N ASN A 113 3.78 4.56 -2.24
CA ASN A 113 2.89 5.70 -2.30
C ASN A 113 2.62 6.39 -0.95
N ASN A 114 3.33 6.01 0.10
CA ASN A 114 3.20 6.66 1.42
C ASN A 114 4.56 7.07 2.03
N PRO A 115 5.23 8.08 1.46
CA PRO A 115 6.55 8.51 1.93
C PRO A 115 6.53 9.14 3.33
N SER A 116 5.39 9.69 3.77
CA SER A 116 5.26 10.26 5.11
C SER A 116 5.34 9.19 6.19
N GLU A 117 4.66 8.07 6.03
CA GLU A 117 4.73 6.93 6.95
C GLU A 117 6.10 6.25 6.92
N ALA A 118 6.70 6.10 5.74
CA ALA A 118 8.06 5.61 5.62
C ALA A 118 9.06 6.46 6.39
N SER A 119 8.91 7.79 6.34
CA SER A 119 9.72 8.71 7.13
C SER A 119 9.49 8.55 8.64
N LEU A 120 8.26 8.29 9.08
CA LEU A 120 7.95 8.00 10.49
C LEU A 120 8.62 6.70 10.94
N ALA A 121 8.51 5.64 10.15
CA ALA A 121 9.16 4.37 10.42
C ALA A 121 10.68 4.54 10.60
N LYS A 122 11.33 5.21 9.65
CA LYS A 122 12.77 5.52 9.70
C LYS A 122 13.17 6.28 10.95
N ARG A 123 12.43 7.33 11.30
CA ARG A 123 12.78 8.24 12.42
C ARG A 123 12.40 7.70 13.79
N ARG A 124 11.32 6.93 13.90
CA ARG A 124 10.76 6.52 15.17
C ARG A 124 11.02 5.06 15.54
N THR A 125 11.38 4.22 14.56
CA THR A 125 11.66 2.80 14.77
C THR A 125 13.05 2.40 14.34
N ASN A 126 13.90 3.36 13.96
CA ASN A 126 15.23 3.11 13.39
C ASN A 126 15.20 2.13 12.20
N ALA A 127 14.10 2.14 11.44
CA ALA A 127 13.91 1.22 10.33
C ALA A 127 14.79 1.56 9.13
N VAL A 128 15.33 0.54 8.49
CA VAL A 128 15.78 0.60 7.11
C VAL A 128 14.56 0.45 6.23
N VAL A 129 14.20 1.47 5.48
CA VAL A 129 13.00 1.47 4.63
C VAL A 129 13.36 1.00 3.24
N ILE A 130 12.69 -0.06 2.79
CA ILE A 130 12.70 -0.55 1.41
C ILE A 130 11.37 -0.17 0.79
N SER A 131 11.41 0.65 -0.26
CA SER A 131 10.20 1.11 -0.94
C SER A 131 10.00 0.37 -2.26
N HIS A 132 8.75 0.20 -2.66
CA HIS A 132 8.43 -0.20 -4.02
C HIS A 132 8.68 0.94 -5.01
N LEU A 133 8.84 0.58 -6.28
CA LEU A 133 8.71 1.56 -7.35
C LEU A 133 7.30 2.17 -7.30
N THR A 134 7.24 3.49 -7.37
CA THR A 134 5.96 4.17 -7.53
C THR A 134 5.34 3.75 -8.86
N PRO A 135 4.14 3.15 -8.86
CA PRO A 135 3.51 2.75 -10.10
C PRO A 135 3.19 3.98 -10.95
N PRO A 136 3.37 3.91 -12.28
CA PRO A 136 2.93 4.96 -13.17
C PRO A 136 1.41 5.11 -13.09
N LEU A 137 0.91 6.29 -13.42
CA LEU A 137 -0.51 6.50 -13.65
C LEU A 137 -0.86 5.93 -15.02
N ALA A 138 -1.87 5.09 -15.06
CA ALA A 138 -2.42 4.52 -16.29
C ALA A 138 -3.89 4.87 -16.41
N LYS A 139 -4.43 4.85 -17.62
CA LYS A 139 -5.87 4.88 -17.80
C LYS A 139 -6.50 3.63 -17.20
N ALA A 140 -7.61 3.80 -16.51
CA ALA A 140 -8.33 2.68 -15.89
C ALA A 140 -8.70 1.60 -16.90
N GLY A 141 -9.06 2.03 -18.11
CA GLY A 141 -9.66 1.17 -19.11
C GLY A 141 -11.04 0.67 -18.67
N LEU A 142 -11.64 -0.15 -19.48
CA LEU A 142 -12.90 -0.81 -19.14
C LEU A 142 -12.65 -2.29 -18.84
N TYR A 143 -13.42 -2.82 -17.90
CA TYR A 143 -13.28 -4.20 -17.44
C TYR A 143 -14.58 -4.97 -17.64
N LYS A 144 -14.50 -6.17 -18.26
CA LYS A 144 -15.64 -7.13 -18.45
C LYS A 144 -16.96 -6.43 -18.84
N GLY A 145 -17.95 -6.46 -17.95
CA GLY A 145 -19.30 -5.95 -18.23
C GLY A 145 -19.36 -4.48 -18.65
N LEU A 146 -18.36 -3.65 -18.34
CA LEU A 146 -18.27 -2.28 -18.85
C LEU A 146 -17.90 -2.24 -20.34
N ILE A 147 -17.11 -3.19 -20.82
CA ILE A 147 -16.81 -3.33 -22.26
C ILE A 147 -18.09 -3.69 -23.02
N GLU A 148 -18.81 -4.70 -22.54
CA GLU A 148 -20.09 -5.13 -23.14
C GLU A 148 -21.13 -3.99 -23.11
N LEU A 149 -21.22 -3.26 -22.02
CA LEU A 149 -22.08 -2.10 -21.90
C LEU A 149 -21.70 -1.00 -22.91
N LYS A 150 -20.42 -0.68 -23.06
CA LYS A 150 -19.92 0.29 -24.03
C LYS A 150 -20.29 -0.10 -25.45
N GLU A 151 -20.08 -1.36 -25.82
CA GLU A 151 -20.43 -1.90 -27.14
C GLU A 151 -21.93 -1.77 -27.42
N SER A 152 -22.77 -2.11 -26.43
CA SER A 152 -24.23 -1.97 -26.56
C SER A 152 -24.65 -0.50 -26.73
N VAL A 153 -24.02 0.44 -26.02
CA VAL A 153 -24.28 1.87 -26.18
C VAL A 153 -23.83 2.38 -27.56
N ILE A 154 -22.70 1.91 -28.09
CA ILE A 154 -22.24 2.24 -29.44
C ILE A 154 -23.28 1.77 -30.46
N GLN A 155 -23.73 0.53 -30.39
CA GLN A 155 -24.76 -0.02 -31.27
C GLN A 155 -26.05 0.80 -31.19
N TYR A 156 -26.50 1.18 -30.00
CA TYR A 156 -27.69 2.03 -29.81
C TYR A 156 -27.56 3.37 -30.51
N ARG A 157 -26.39 3.98 -30.47
CA ARG A 157 -26.14 5.30 -31.12
C ARG A 157 -26.04 5.21 -32.64
N GLU A 158 -25.74 4.05 -33.19
CA GLU A 158 -25.69 3.79 -34.63
C GLU A 158 -27.07 3.48 -35.23
N LEU A 159 -28.05 3.09 -34.41
CA LEU A 159 -29.41 2.80 -34.89
C LEU A 159 -30.19 4.09 -35.16
N ALA A 160 -30.96 4.07 -36.23
CA ALA A 160 -31.90 5.16 -36.55
C ALA A 160 -33.00 5.24 -35.48
N ASP A 161 -33.59 6.43 -35.30
CA ASP A 161 -34.60 6.67 -34.25
C ASP A 161 -35.89 5.88 -34.44
N ASP A 162 -36.20 5.50 -35.66
CA ASP A 162 -37.38 4.71 -36.05
C ASP A 162 -37.12 3.19 -36.08
N ASP A 163 -35.93 2.74 -35.72
CA ASP A 163 -35.59 1.30 -35.66
C ASP A 163 -36.35 0.60 -34.53
N GLY A 164 -37.15 -0.41 -34.87
CA GLY A 164 -37.94 -1.18 -33.91
C GLY A 164 -37.10 -1.95 -32.87
N ASN A 165 -35.79 -2.10 -33.08
CA ASN A 165 -34.86 -2.76 -32.14
C ASN A 165 -34.28 -1.77 -31.14
N LYS A 166 -34.33 -0.47 -31.38
CA LYS A 166 -33.74 0.57 -30.53
C LYS A 166 -34.24 0.48 -29.09
N LYS A 167 -35.56 0.29 -28.91
CA LYS A 167 -36.17 0.15 -27.57
C LYS A 167 -35.77 -1.16 -26.85
N LYS A 168 -35.53 -2.23 -27.60
CA LYS A 168 -35.03 -3.49 -27.00
C LYS A 168 -33.61 -3.34 -26.53
N LEU A 169 -32.78 -2.65 -27.32
CA LEU A 169 -31.37 -2.39 -26.98
C LEU A 169 -31.24 -1.43 -25.79
N GLU A 170 -32.11 -0.41 -25.71
CA GLU A 170 -32.20 0.47 -24.56
C GLU A 170 -32.48 -0.27 -23.27
N ASN A 171 -33.42 -1.21 -23.25
CA ASN A 171 -33.71 -2.03 -22.08
C ASN A 171 -32.49 -2.91 -21.69
N LEU A 172 -31.84 -3.49 -22.69
CA LEU A 172 -30.61 -4.27 -22.46
C LEU A 172 -29.50 -3.43 -21.81
N ILE A 173 -29.27 -2.22 -22.32
CA ILE A 173 -28.28 -1.27 -21.78
C ILE A 173 -28.61 -0.92 -20.33
N ILE A 174 -29.86 -0.66 -20.01
CA ILE A 174 -30.30 -0.35 -18.64
C ILE A 174 -30.01 -1.54 -17.70
N ASP A 175 -30.26 -2.75 -18.14
CA ASP A 175 -30.01 -3.94 -17.32
C ASP A 175 -28.49 -4.22 -17.17
N GLN A 176 -27.72 -4.07 -18.24
CA GLN A 176 -26.25 -4.14 -18.18
C GLN A 176 -25.67 -3.07 -17.25
N ALA A 177 -26.15 -1.83 -17.34
CA ALA A 177 -25.71 -0.74 -16.48
C ALA A 177 -25.96 -1.04 -14.99
N LYS A 178 -27.11 -1.62 -14.64
CA LYS A 178 -27.42 -2.06 -13.26
C LYS A 178 -26.44 -3.13 -12.77
N LEU A 179 -26.09 -4.09 -13.63
CA LEU A 179 -25.15 -5.19 -13.28
C LEU A 179 -23.75 -4.67 -12.97
N VAL A 180 -23.31 -3.61 -13.63
CA VAL A 180 -22.00 -2.96 -13.38
C VAL A 180 -22.10 -1.78 -12.42
N ASN A 181 -23.23 -1.64 -11.72
CA ASN A 181 -23.48 -0.63 -10.69
C ASN A 181 -23.51 0.84 -11.17
N PHE A 182 -23.74 1.07 -12.46
CA PHE A 182 -24.09 2.40 -13.00
C PHE A 182 -25.58 2.63 -12.80
N LYS A 183 -25.96 3.38 -11.75
CA LYS A 183 -27.37 3.59 -11.37
C LYS A 183 -27.86 5.02 -11.59
N ASP A 184 -26.94 5.97 -11.65
CA ASP A 184 -27.26 7.40 -11.65
C ASP A 184 -27.09 8.00 -13.06
N PHE A 185 -27.97 7.65 -14.00
CA PHE A 185 -28.02 8.26 -15.31
C PHE A 185 -29.49 8.42 -15.76
N ASP A 186 -29.79 9.55 -16.42
CA ASP A 186 -31.10 9.87 -16.89
C ASP A 186 -31.29 9.51 -18.38
N THR A 187 -30.22 9.53 -19.16
CA THR A 187 -30.19 9.25 -20.58
C THR A 187 -29.03 8.35 -20.98
N ILE A 188 -29.16 7.70 -22.15
CA ILE A 188 -28.06 6.88 -22.70
C ILE A 188 -26.82 7.74 -23.01
N GLU A 189 -27.01 9.00 -23.40
CA GLU A 189 -25.91 9.95 -23.59
C GLU A 189 -25.18 10.24 -22.29
N ASN A 190 -25.90 10.43 -21.19
CA ASN A 190 -25.28 10.60 -19.86
C ASN A 190 -24.52 9.33 -19.43
N LEU A 191 -25.08 8.17 -19.69
CA LEU A 191 -24.40 6.90 -19.44
C LEU A 191 -23.12 6.78 -20.27
N TRP A 192 -23.17 7.15 -21.55
CA TRP A 192 -21.99 7.19 -22.42
C TRP A 192 -20.88 8.04 -21.86
N LEU A 193 -21.17 9.28 -21.44
CA LEU A 193 -20.18 10.17 -20.85
C LEU A 193 -19.55 9.56 -19.60
N LYS A 194 -20.35 8.96 -18.72
CA LYS A 194 -19.84 8.28 -17.52
C LYS A 194 -18.95 7.08 -17.84
N ILE A 195 -19.26 6.32 -18.89
CA ILE A 195 -18.42 5.20 -19.35
C ILE A 195 -17.06 5.74 -19.82
N ILE A 196 -17.06 6.80 -20.64
CA ILE A 196 -15.82 7.42 -21.13
C ILE A 196 -15.01 8.03 -19.98
N GLU A 197 -15.63 8.73 -19.04
CA GLU A 197 -14.97 9.24 -17.84
C GLU A 197 -14.32 8.12 -17.01
N SER A 198 -15.01 6.99 -16.87
CA SER A 198 -14.47 5.83 -16.16
C SER A 198 -13.32 5.17 -16.90
N GLU A 199 -13.37 5.12 -18.24
CA GLU A 199 -12.29 4.58 -19.08
C GLU A 199 -11.03 5.44 -19.04
N ASP A 200 -11.21 6.77 -19.07
CA ASP A 200 -10.12 7.75 -19.08
C ASP A 200 -9.64 8.14 -17.67
N ALA A 201 -10.31 7.66 -16.62
CA ALA A 201 -9.87 7.92 -15.26
C ALA A 201 -8.44 7.44 -15.04
N LEU A 202 -7.60 8.33 -14.51
CA LEU A 202 -6.23 7.97 -14.16
C LEU A 202 -6.21 7.23 -12.84
N ILE A 203 -5.73 6.00 -12.86
CA ILE A 203 -5.53 5.18 -11.68
C ILE A 203 -4.05 4.82 -11.53
N PRO A 204 -3.55 4.65 -10.31
CA PRO A 204 -2.24 4.05 -10.13
C PRO A 204 -2.25 2.63 -10.68
N ASP A 205 -1.30 2.31 -11.52
CA ASP A 205 -1.08 0.94 -11.95
C ASP A 205 -0.75 0.03 -10.76
N GLY A 206 -0.97 -1.26 -10.90
CA GLY A 206 -0.74 -2.23 -9.82
C GLY A 206 0.70 -2.19 -9.30
N LEU A 207 0.88 -2.41 -8.01
CA LEU A 207 2.20 -2.44 -7.39
C LEU A 207 3.08 -3.52 -8.01
N HIS A 208 4.36 -3.20 -8.19
CA HIS A 208 5.36 -4.17 -8.61
C HIS A 208 5.45 -5.34 -7.61
N ILE A 209 5.50 -6.56 -8.14
CA ILE A 209 5.72 -7.76 -7.32
C ILE A 209 7.20 -7.87 -7.00
N VAL A 210 7.55 -7.75 -5.73
CA VAL A 210 8.94 -7.85 -5.26
C VAL A 210 9.58 -9.18 -5.69
N GLY A 211 10.77 -9.10 -6.27
CA GLY A 211 11.51 -10.27 -6.75
C GLY A 211 11.08 -10.79 -8.14
N ARG A 212 10.11 -10.14 -8.79
CA ARG A 212 9.71 -10.46 -10.17
C ARG A 212 10.29 -9.42 -11.13
N GLU A 213 10.84 -9.87 -12.24
CA GLU A 213 11.28 -8.97 -13.31
C GLU A 213 10.10 -8.21 -13.91
N LEU A 214 10.34 -6.95 -14.27
CA LEU A 214 9.36 -6.15 -15.00
C LEU A 214 9.27 -6.63 -16.44
N SER A 215 8.05 -6.71 -16.98
CA SER A 215 7.85 -6.97 -18.41
C SER A 215 8.40 -5.80 -19.26
N GLU A 216 8.66 -6.06 -20.55
CA GLU A 216 9.11 -5.00 -21.46
C GLU A 216 8.08 -3.87 -21.61
N GLU A 217 6.79 -4.18 -21.53
CA GLU A 217 5.70 -3.20 -21.55
C GLU A 217 5.78 -2.29 -20.33
N LYS A 218 5.89 -2.86 -19.15
CA LYS A 218 6.06 -2.13 -17.90
C LYS A 218 7.33 -1.26 -17.90
N LEU A 219 8.43 -1.78 -18.45
CA LEU A 219 9.67 -0.99 -18.58
C LEU A 219 9.48 0.22 -19.48
N LYS A 220 8.70 0.10 -20.57
CA LYS A 220 8.40 1.24 -21.46
C LYS A 220 7.51 2.28 -20.77
N GLU A 221 6.53 1.85 -19.99
CA GLU A 221 5.69 2.74 -19.19
C GLU A 221 6.53 3.53 -18.17
N TYR A 222 7.43 2.84 -17.45
CA TYR A 222 8.36 3.50 -16.53
C TYR A 222 9.34 4.43 -17.25
N ASP A 223 9.82 4.08 -18.45
CA ASP A 223 10.68 4.95 -19.25
C ASP A 223 9.98 6.28 -19.57
N GLY A 224 8.73 6.21 -20.05
CA GLY A 224 7.92 7.40 -20.31
C GLY A 224 7.76 8.27 -19.07
N TYR A 225 7.30 7.69 -17.96
CA TYR A 225 7.08 8.38 -16.69
C TYR A 225 8.38 9.02 -16.13
N LEU A 226 9.49 8.30 -16.16
CA LEU A 226 10.76 8.79 -15.64
C LEU A 226 11.34 9.92 -16.51
N ARG A 227 11.13 9.88 -17.83
CA ARG A 227 11.59 10.95 -18.75
C ARG A 227 10.82 12.25 -18.54
N GLU A 228 9.57 12.18 -18.17
CA GLU A 228 8.77 13.37 -17.84
C GLU A 228 9.20 14.02 -16.52
N SER A 229 9.67 13.23 -15.57
CA SER A 229 9.96 13.67 -14.20
C SER A 229 11.44 13.92 -13.90
N HIS A 230 12.38 13.39 -14.70
CA HIS A 230 13.82 13.38 -14.40
C HIS A 230 14.71 13.71 -15.60
N ASN A 231 15.96 14.05 -15.32
CA ASN A 231 16.98 14.29 -16.35
C ASN A 231 17.31 12.99 -17.13
N HIS A 232 17.33 13.05 -18.46
CA HIS A 232 17.51 11.93 -19.38
C HIS A 232 18.72 11.01 -19.07
N GLN A 233 19.83 11.55 -18.54
CA GLN A 233 21.00 10.74 -18.18
C GLN A 233 20.79 9.86 -16.95
N GLU A 234 20.01 10.32 -15.98
CA GLU A 234 19.69 9.55 -14.77
C GLU A 234 18.67 8.45 -15.07
N VAL A 235 17.72 8.74 -15.95
CA VAL A 235 16.71 7.77 -16.38
C VAL A 235 17.33 6.54 -17.04
N GLY A 236 18.29 6.71 -17.93
CA GLY A 236 18.99 5.60 -18.57
C GLY A 236 19.65 4.65 -17.57
N LYS A 237 20.31 5.22 -16.54
CA LYS A 237 20.93 4.43 -15.47
C LYS A 237 19.91 3.72 -14.59
N LEU A 238 18.77 4.34 -14.31
CA LEU A 238 17.67 3.77 -13.55
C LEU A 238 17.02 2.61 -14.30
N LEU A 239 16.74 2.77 -15.58
CA LEU A 239 16.16 1.71 -16.43
C LEU A 239 17.09 0.51 -16.58
N GLU A 240 18.40 0.73 -16.72
CA GLU A 240 19.38 -0.36 -16.73
C GLU A 240 19.39 -1.15 -15.41
N LYS A 241 19.27 -0.45 -14.28
CA LYS A 241 19.15 -1.08 -12.97
C LYS A 241 17.84 -1.84 -12.83
N LEU A 242 16.72 -1.29 -13.31
CA LEU A 242 15.42 -1.96 -13.32
C LEU A 242 15.44 -3.24 -14.15
N LYS A 243 16.14 -3.26 -15.29
CA LYS A 243 16.32 -4.45 -16.12
C LYS A 243 17.13 -5.55 -15.42
N LYS A 244 18.11 -5.18 -14.62
CA LYS A 244 19.02 -6.14 -13.95
C LYS A 244 18.52 -6.69 -12.62
N GLN A 245 17.41 -6.35 -12.13
CA GLN A 245 16.66 -6.64 -10.87
C GLN A 245 17.32 -7.53 -9.77
N THR A 246 18.49 -8.04 -10.00
CA THR A 246 19.28 -8.77 -8.99
C THR A 246 19.84 -7.86 -7.89
N GLU A 247 19.73 -6.53 -8.05
CA GLU A 247 20.20 -5.52 -7.11
C GLU A 247 19.06 -4.58 -6.68
N VAL A 248 17.99 -5.12 -6.11
CA VAL A 248 16.84 -4.37 -5.59
C VAL A 248 17.27 -3.28 -4.59
N GLU A 249 18.31 -3.53 -3.83
CA GLU A 249 18.84 -2.60 -2.82
C GLU A 249 19.33 -1.26 -3.41
N GLY A 250 19.98 -1.28 -4.57
CA GLY A 250 20.55 -0.08 -5.17
C GLY A 250 19.51 0.88 -5.76
N ILE A 251 18.40 0.37 -6.29
CA ILE A 251 17.35 1.18 -6.92
C ILE A 251 16.52 1.89 -5.86
N ILE A 252 16.19 1.18 -4.80
CA ILE A 252 15.37 1.69 -3.71
C ILE A 252 16.08 2.82 -2.97
N LEU A 253 17.37 2.65 -2.69
CA LEU A 253 18.19 3.68 -2.05
C LEU A 253 18.32 4.95 -2.93
N SER A 254 18.40 4.80 -4.26
CA SER A 254 18.50 5.95 -5.15
C SER A 254 17.20 6.76 -5.25
N LEU A 255 16.04 6.11 -5.22
CA LEU A 255 14.74 6.78 -5.24
C LEU A 255 14.45 7.52 -3.92
N ILE A 256 14.87 6.97 -2.79
CA ILE A 256 14.76 7.65 -1.49
C ILE A 256 15.69 8.87 -1.42
N HIS A 257 16.87 8.82 -2.04
CA HIS A 257 17.79 9.96 -2.10
C HIS A 257 17.29 11.11 -3.00
N ILE A 258 16.47 10.82 -3.99
CA ILE A 258 15.87 11.83 -4.87
C ILE A 258 14.74 12.59 -4.18
N SER A 259 14.04 11.97 -3.24
CA SER A 259 12.91 12.57 -2.53
C SER A 259 13.26 13.29 -1.23
N GLU A 260 14.47 13.11 -0.70
CA GLU A 260 14.95 13.87 0.48
C GLU A 260 15.91 14.98 0.03
N PRO A 261 15.56 16.27 0.22
CA PRO A 261 16.55 17.33 0.12
C PRO A 261 17.61 17.09 1.20
N THR A 262 18.82 16.82 0.78
CA THR A 262 20.00 16.75 1.65
C THR A 262 20.11 18.04 2.45
N ARG A 263 19.57 18.11 3.65
CA ARG A 263 20.03 19.09 4.64
C ARG A 263 21.46 18.68 5.01
N ARG A 264 22.41 19.35 4.40
CA ARG A 264 23.76 19.39 4.96
C ARG A 264 23.61 19.97 6.38
N LEU A 265 23.90 19.13 7.36
CA LEU A 265 24.19 19.64 8.70
C LEU A 265 25.50 20.43 8.57
N VAL A 266 25.39 21.75 8.75
CA VAL A 266 26.52 22.63 9.07
C VAL A 266 26.74 22.54 10.57
#